data_b5791311d461607dd77252fdb95a6688
#
_entry.id   b5791311d461607dd77252fdb95a6688
#
_cell.length_a   1.000
_cell.length_b   1.000
_cell.length_c   1.000
_cell.angle_alpha   90.00
_cell.angle_beta   90.00
_cell.angle_gamma   90.00
#
_symmetry.space_group_name_H-M   'P 1'
#
loop_
_entity.id
_entity.type
_entity.pdbx_description
1 polymer ?
#
loop_
_entity_poly.entity_id
_entity_poly.type
_entity_poly.pdbx_seq_one_letter_code
_entity_poly.pdbx_strand_id
1 'polypeptide(L)'
;DEFRKAIAAGLKAAAETGGSTTTWVMNNHDVPRSPSRYGLPQIKGAPYHQLPHDWLLRNGTTYPEDRELGTRRARAAALMELGLPGAAYIYQGEELGLFEVADIPWDRLEDPTAFHTAQATMDKGRDGCRVPLPWTASDEPALADFSRPAPADDGTGENHVPLCAAGQFGTGA
;
A
#
# COMPACT_ATOMS: atom_id res chain seq x y z
N ASP A 1 1.80 2.50 22.33
CA ASP A 1 2.37 1.39 23.14
C ASP A 1 2.68 0.13 22.34
N GLU A 2 1.89 -0.24 21.32
CA GLU A 2 2.10 -1.49 20.56
C GLU A 2 3.41 -1.47 19.77
N PHE A 3 3.75 -0.39 19.09
CA PHE A 3 5.04 -0.25 18.40
C PHE A 3 6.23 -0.43 19.36
N ARG A 4 6.14 0.18 20.56
CA ARG A 4 7.19 0.00 21.59
C ARG A 4 7.35 -1.46 21.99
N LYS A 5 6.25 -2.19 22.18
CA LYS A 5 6.29 -3.61 22.54
C LYS A 5 6.89 -4.46 21.42
N ALA A 6 6.47 -4.22 20.18
CA ALA A 6 6.99 -4.94 19.02
C ALA A 6 8.49 -4.69 18.82
N ILE A 7 8.93 -3.43 18.93
CA ILE A 7 10.35 -3.07 18.85
C ILE A 7 11.15 -3.73 19.97
N ALA A 8 10.68 -3.65 21.22
CA ALA A 8 11.39 -4.27 22.34
C ALA A 8 11.48 -5.80 22.20
N ALA A 9 10.43 -6.46 21.71
CA ALA A 9 10.43 -7.90 21.45
C ALA A 9 11.42 -8.26 20.33
N GLY A 10 11.44 -7.52 19.24
CA GLY A 10 12.39 -7.74 18.13
C GLY A 10 13.84 -7.57 18.55
N LEU A 11 14.15 -6.50 19.28
CA LEU A 11 15.49 -6.24 19.78
C LEU A 11 15.94 -7.31 20.78
N LYS A 12 15.04 -7.76 21.66
CA LYS A 12 15.32 -8.85 22.59
C LYS A 12 15.64 -10.15 21.85
N ALA A 13 14.80 -10.54 20.88
CA ALA A 13 15.02 -11.72 20.07
C ALA A 13 16.36 -11.68 19.32
N ALA A 14 16.71 -10.54 18.75
CA ALA A 14 18.01 -10.34 18.09
C ALA A 14 19.19 -10.52 19.07
N ALA A 15 19.08 -9.99 20.27
CA ALA A 15 20.13 -10.15 21.30
C ALA A 15 20.31 -11.61 21.75
N GLU A 16 19.22 -12.37 21.81
CA GLU A 16 19.24 -13.80 22.20
C GLU A 16 19.79 -14.72 21.11
N THR A 17 19.86 -14.29 19.86
CA THR A 17 20.35 -15.08 18.72
C THR A 17 21.84 -14.87 18.41
N GLY A 18 22.61 -14.31 19.34
CA GLY A 18 24.08 -14.28 19.24
C GLY A 18 24.62 -13.33 18.18
N GLY A 19 23.94 -12.23 17.89
CA GLY A 19 24.40 -11.19 16.97
C GLY A 19 23.65 -11.09 15.64
N SER A 20 22.57 -11.84 15.48
CA SER A 20 21.63 -11.59 14.38
C SER A 20 21.02 -10.17 14.52
N THR A 21 20.77 -9.53 13.38
CA THR A 21 20.07 -8.26 13.35
C THR A 21 18.58 -8.47 13.11
N THR A 22 17.76 -7.57 13.66
CA THR A 22 16.33 -7.54 13.38
C THR A 22 16.10 -6.90 12.01
N THR A 23 15.07 -7.35 11.31
CA THR A 23 14.56 -6.73 10.10
C THR A 23 13.26 -6.00 10.41
N TRP A 24 13.18 -4.75 10.01
CA TRP A 24 12.01 -3.88 10.18
C TRP A 24 11.30 -3.68 8.85
N VAL A 25 9.98 -3.81 8.84
CA VAL A 25 9.16 -3.72 7.63
C VAL A 25 7.83 -3.08 7.99
N MET A 26 7.52 -1.92 7.42
CA MET A 26 6.23 -1.25 7.62
C MET A 26 5.25 -1.53 6.47
N ASN A 27 5.77 -1.70 5.26
CA ASN A 27 5.00 -1.99 4.07
C ASN A 27 5.57 -3.20 3.32
N ASN A 28 4.68 -3.91 2.66
CA ASN A 28 5.03 -4.97 1.73
C ASN A 28 3.91 -5.15 0.70
N HIS A 29 4.06 -6.12 -0.19
CA HIS A 29 3.11 -6.44 -1.25
C HIS A 29 1.82 -7.13 -0.77
N ASP A 30 1.62 -7.32 0.53
CA ASP A 30 0.47 -8.03 1.10
C ASP A 30 -0.42 -7.13 1.98
N VAL A 31 -0.03 -5.88 2.19
CA VAL A 31 -0.79 -4.95 3.03
C VAL A 31 -1.05 -3.63 2.32
N PRO A 32 -2.19 -2.98 2.58
CA PRO A 32 -2.46 -1.65 2.06
C PRO A 32 -1.35 -0.67 2.44
N ARG A 33 -1.02 0.22 1.52
CA ARG A 33 0.07 1.20 1.68
C ARG A 33 -0.12 2.07 2.92
N SER A 34 0.97 2.33 3.63
CA SER A 34 0.93 3.02 4.92
C SER A 34 0.28 4.40 4.90
N PRO A 35 0.43 5.27 3.87
CA PRO A 35 -0.26 6.55 3.86
C PRO A 35 -1.78 6.39 3.92
N SER A 36 -2.36 5.50 3.13
CA SER A 36 -3.79 5.21 3.17
C SER A 36 -4.19 4.56 4.48
N ARG A 37 -3.51 3.48 4.89
CA ARG A 37 -3.80 2.74 6.11
C ARG A 37 -3.77 3.63 7.36
N TYR A 38 -2.84 4.57 7.44
CA TYR A 38 -2.72 5.50 8.57
C TYR A 38 -3.61 6.73 8.44
N GLY A 39 -4.13 7.00 7.25
CA GLY A 39 -5.13 8.03 7.01
C GLY A 39 -6.56 7.62 7.34
N LEU A 40 -6.82 6.31 7.46
CA LEU A 40 -8.13 5.80 7.85
C LEU A 40 -8.42 6.06 9.34
N PRO A 41 -9.71 6.14 9.73
CA PRO A 41 -10.10 6.31 11.12
C PRO A 41 -9.53 5.21 12.03
N GLN A 42 -9.11 5.57 13.22
CA GLN A 42 -8.64 4.62 14.22
C GLN A 42 -9.80 4.27 15.15
N ILE A 43 -10.38 3.09 14.97
CA ILE A 43 -11.50 2.60 15.77
C ILE A 43 -10.97 1.69 16.87
N LYS A 44 -11.12 2.10 18.12
CA LYS A 44 -10.65 1.33 19.28
C LYS A 44 -11.36 -0.03 19.34
N GLY A 45 -10.57 -1.10 19.37
CA GLY A 45 -11.07 -2.48 19.45
C GLY A 45 -11.39 -3.12 18.10
N ALA A 46 -11.37 -2.38 17.00
CA ALA A 46 -11.46 -2.99 15.69
C ALA A 46 -10.13 -3.71 15.34
N PRO A 47 -10.18 -4.90 14.73
CA PRO A 47 -8.98 -5.55 14.21
C PRO A 47 -8.28 -4.63 13.21
N TYR A 48 -6.95 -4.53 13.28
CA TYR A 48 -6.16 -3.60 12.47
C TYR A 48 -6.32 -3.78 10.95
N HIS A 49 -6.67 -4.98 10.51
CA HIS A 49 -6.87 -5.31 9.10
C HIS A 49 -8.31 -5.09 8.62
N GLN A 50 -9.27 -4.97 9.52
CA GLN A 50 -10.70 -4.91 9.17
C GLN A 50 -11.05 -3.62 8.41
N LEU A 51 -10.66 -2.47 8.94
CA LEU A 51 -11.00 -1.19 8.32
C LEU A 51 -10.40 -1.02 6.91
N PRO A 52 -9.10 -1.30 6.69
CA PRO A 52 -8.54 -1.25 5.34
C PRO A 52 -9.24 -2.22 4.39
N HIS A 53 -9.57 -3.42 4.83
CA HIS A 53 -10.28 -4.41 4.01
C HIS A 53 -11.68 -3.90 3.61
N ASP A 54 -12.49 -3.46 4.58
CA ASP A 54 -13.83 -2.92 4.32
C ASP A 54 -13.78 -1.69 3.40
N TRP A 55 -12.76 -0.86 3.56
CA TRP A 55 -12.52 0.31 2.74
C TRP A 55 -12.20 -0.07 1.29
N LEU A 56 -11.32 -1.06 1.07
CA LEU A 56 -10.99 -1.58 -0.26
C LEU A 56 -12.22 -2.17 -0.96
N LEU A 57 -13.03 -2.97 -0.26
CA LEU A 57 -14.25 -3.58 -0.80
C LEU A 57 -15.25 -2.54 -1.32
N ARG A 58 -15.23 -1.34 -0.77
CA ARG A 58 -16.10 -0.22 -1.14
C ARG A 58 -15.40 0.84 -1.99
N ASN A 59 -14.36 0.44 -2.74
CA ASN A 59 -13.61 1.33 -3.64
C ASN A 59 -13.10 2.61 -2.95
N GLY A 60 -12.65 2.50 -1.70
CA GLY A 60 -12.14 3.63 -0.95
C GLY A 60 -13.19 4.61 -0.39
N THR A 61 -14.47 4.25 -0.38
CA THR A 61 -15.56 5.21 -0.05
C THR A 61 -16.19 5.01 1.32
N THR A 62 -15.96 3.86 1.99
CA THR A 62 -16.62 3.53 3.28
C THR A 62 -16.21 4.46 4.41
N TYR A 63 -14.94 4.84 4.45
CA TYR A 63 -14.37 5.71 5.47
C TYR A 63 -13.64 6.89 4.80
N PRO A 64 -13.68 8.09 5.38
CA PRO A 64 -12.89 9.19 4.89
C PRO A 64 -11.40 8.91 5.10
N GLU A 65 -10.61 8.98 4.03
CA GLU A 65 -9.15 8.92 4.07
C GLU A 65 -8.60 10.33 4.29
N ASP A 66 -7.99 10.55 5.46
CA ASP A 66 -7.24 11.79 5.71
C ASP A 66 -5.82 11.64 5.15
N ARG A 67 -5.64 12.04 3.92
CA ARG A 67 -4.37 11.91 3.18
C ARG A 67 -3.23 12.71 3.81
N GLU A 68 -3.52 13.89 4.34
CA GLU A 68 -2.51 14.71 5.00
C GLU A 68 -2.01 14.05 6.29
N LEU A 69 -2.92 13.61 7.13
CA LEU A 69 -2.59 12.89 8.36
C LEU A 69 -1.90 11.56 8.05
N GLY A 70 -2.39 10.82 7.06
CA GLY A 70 -1.81 9.56 6.59
C GLY A 70 -0.37 9.72 6.15
N THR A 71 -0.09 10.72 5.32
CA THR A 71 1.27 11.07 4.87
C THR A 71 2.19 11.41 6.04
N ARG A 72 1.73 12.26 6.98
CA ARG A 72 2.54 12.62 8.16
C ARG A 72 2.86 11.40 9.01
N ARG A 73 1.89 10.51 9.22
CA ARG A 73 2.08 9.28 10.01
C ARG A 73 2.99 8.28 9.30
N ALA A 74 2.85 8.12 7.99
CA ALA A 74 3.71 7.24 7.20
C ALA A 74 5.17 7.72 7.22
N ARG A 75 5.41 9.03 7.07
CA ARG A 75 6.76 9.61 7.20
C ARG A 75 7.35 9.40 8.59
N ALA A 76 6.55 9.55 9.64
CA ALA A 76 7.01 9.30 11.01
C ALA A 76 7.33 7.81 11.22
N ALA A 77 6.55 6.90 10.66
CA ALA A 77 6.80 5.46 10.72
C ALA A 77 8.09 5.08 9.97
N ALA A 78 8.28 5.58 8.75
CA ALA A 78 9.51 5.36 7.97
C ALA A 78 10.75 5.91 8.69
N LEU A 79 10.66 7.11 9.28
CA LEU A 79 11.75 7.68 10.06
C LEU A 79 12.09 6.82 11.30
N MET A 80 11.06 6.31 11.97
CA MET A 80 11.25 5.38 13.10
C MET A 80 11.93 4.10 12.63
N GLU A 81 11.45 3.49 11.54
CA GLU A 81 12.00 2.25 10.96
C GLU A 81 13.48 2.39 10.61
N LEU A 82 13.83 3.46 9.89
CA LEU A 82 15.21 3.76 9.49
C LEU A 82 16.12 4.11 10.67
N GLY A 83 15.56 4.55 11.78
CA GLY A 83 16.31 4.87 13.00
C GLY A 83 16.55 3.68 13.92
N LEU A 84 15.94 2.52 13.67
CA LEU A 84 16.11 1.34 14.50
C LEU A 84 17.38 0.55 14.11
N PRO A 85 18.05 -0.12 15.07
CA PRO A 85 19.18 -0.97 14.74
C PRO A 85 18.73 -2.22 13.99
N GLY A 86 19.40 -2.54 12.89
CA GLY A 86 19.10 -3.68 12.05
C GLY A 86 18.92 -3.30 10.59
N ALA A 87 18.22 -4.14 9.83
CA ALA A 87 17.91 -3.90 8.44
C ALA A 87 16.51 -3.30 8.32
N ALA A 88 16.35 -2.27 7.49
CA ALA A 88 15.04 -1.72 7.11
C ALA A 88 14.71 -2.12 5.68
N TYR A 89 13.48 -2.56 5.45
CA TYR A 89 12.98 -2.88 4.11
C TYR A 89 11.93 -1.85 3.70
N ILE A 90 12.29 -1.03 2.74
CA ILE A 90 11.38 -0.04 2.14
C ILE A 90 10.69 -0.68 0.93
N TYR A 91 9.38 -0.78 1.00
CA TYR A 91 8.59 -1.31 -0.11
C TYR A 91 8.54 -0.28 -1.26
N GLN A 92 8.68 -0.77 -2.49
CA GLN A 92 8.67 0.08 -3.68
C GLN A 92 7.47 1.05 -3.69
N GLY A 93 7.75 2.35 -3.90
CA GLY A 93 6.76 3.43 -3.86
C GLY A 93 6.49 3.98 -2.45
N GLU A 94 7.02 3.37 -1.40
CA GLU A 94 6.97 3.92 -0.04
C GLU A 94 7.82 5.20 0.06
N GLU A 95 8.96 5.22 -0.59
CA GLU A 95 9.86 6.38 -0.72
C GLU A 95 9.17 7.58 -1.38
N LEU A 96 8.18 7.32 -2.22
CA LEU A 96 7.36 8.35 -2.87
C LEU A 96 6.12 8.74 -2.05
N GLY A 97 5.84 8.00 -0.97
CA GLY A 97 4.63 8.19 -0.17
C GLY A 97 3.35 7.81 -0.91
N LEU A 98 3.40 6.82 -1.80
CA LEU A 98 2.26 6.41 -2.61
C LEU A 98 1.11 5.90 -1.74
N PHE A 99 -0.10 6.28 -2.13
CA PHE A 99 -1.35 5.81 -1.53
C PHE A 99 -1.79 4.47 -2.14
N GLU A 100 -2.69 3.80 -1.45
CA GLU A 100 -3.37 2.62 -1.97
C GLU A 100 -4.32 2.99 -3.10
N VAL A 101 -4.40 2.17 -4.13
CA VAL A 101 -5.40 2.32 -5.19
C VAL A 101 -6.58 1.41 -4.88
N ALA A 102 -7.59 1.96 -4.23
CA ALA A 102 -8.74 1.21 -3.73
C ALA A 102 -9.84 0.98 -4.78
N ASP A 103 -9.87 1.78 -5.83
CA ASP A 103 -10.94 1.87 -6.82
C ASP A 103 -10.68 1.06 -8.09
N ILE A 104 -9.71 0.15 -8.07
CA ILE A 104 -9.49 -0.78 -9.19
C ILE A 104 -10.79 -1.54 -9.45
N PRO A 105 -11.34 -1.50 -10.69
CA PRO A 105 -12.53 -2.25 -11.06
C PRO A 105 -12.32 -3.76 -10.92
N TRP A 106 -13.38 -4.50 -10.57
CA TRP A 106 -13.29 -5.95 -10.34
C TRP A 106 -12.78 -6.73 -11.56
N ASP A 107 -13.13 -6.31 -12.75
CA ASP A 107 -12.70 -6.92 -14.02
C ASP A 107 -11.24 -6.61 -14.40
N ARG A 108 -10.58 -5.77 -13.60
CA ARG A 108 -9.16 -5.39 -13.76
C ARG A 108 -8.26 -5.94 -12.66
N LEU A 109 -8.83 -6.66 -11.71
CA LEU A 109 -8.05 -7.30 -10.65
C LEU A 109 -7.31 -8.52 -11.21
N GLU A 110 -6.06 -8.69 -10.81
CA GLU A 110 -5.18 -9.79 -11.22
C GLU A 110 -4.82 -10.71 -10.04
N ASP A 111 -4.99 -10.26 -8.78
CA ASP A 111 -4.70 -11.09 -7.61
C ASP A 111 -5.66 -12.29 -7.57
N PRO A 112 -5.12 -13.53 -7.51
CA PRO A 112 -5.94 -14.73 -7.38
C PRO A 112 -6.95 -14.68 -6.22
N THR A 113 -6.64 -13.95 -5.16
CA THR A 113 -7.54 -13.74 -4.02
C THR A 113 -8.88 -13.16 -4.46
N ALA A 114 -8.89 -12.18 -5.36
CA ALA A 114 -10.12 -11.58 -5.87
C ALA A 114 -11.00 -12.59 -6.63
N PHE A 115 -10.40 -13.55 -7.33
CA PHE A 115 -11.13 -14.57 -8.08
C PHE A 115 -11.58 -15.73 -7.23
N HIS A 116 -10.76 -16.20 -6.30
CA HIS A 116 -11.06 -17.34 -5.44
C HIS A 116 -12.03 -16.98 -4.32
N THR A 117 -11.98 -15.75 -3.82
CA THR A 117 -12.78 -15.30 -2.69
C THR A 117 -14.00 -14.48 -3.10
N ALA A 118 -14.06 -13.96 -4.33
CA ALA A 118 -15.16 -13.12 -4.82
C ALA A 118 -16.55 -13.73 -4.58
N GLN A 119 -16.63 -15.06 -4.61
CA GLN A 119 -17.88 -15.80 -4.36
C GLN A 119 -18.11 -16.14 -2.88
N ALA A 120 -17.05 -16.19 -2.05
CA ALA A 120 -17.13 -16.65 -0.67
C ALA A 120 -16.93 -15.53 0.37
N THR A 121 -15.97 -14.63 0.16
CA THR A 121 -15.59 -13.62 1.17
C THR A 121 -15.54 -12.19 0.62
N MET A 122 -15.69 -11.98 -0.67
CA MET A 122 -15.61 -10.67 -1.33
C MET A 122 -14.33 -9.92 -0.94
N ASP A 123 -13.18 -10.50 -1.23
CA ASP A 123 -11.88 -9.85 -1.01
C ASP A 123 -11.32 -9.34 -2.35
N LYS A 124 -10.96 -8.06 -2.43
CA LYS A 124 -10.34 -7.47 -3.64
C LYS A 124 -8.87 -7.87 -3.82
N GLY A 125 -8.30 -8.58 -2.87
CA GLY A 125 -6.89 -8.94 -2.94
C GLY A 125 -5.96 -7.75 -2.70
N ARG A 126 -4.78 -7.81 -3.32
CA ARG A 126 -3.63 -6.96 -3.01
C ARG A 126 -3.20 -6.06 -4.17
N ASP A 127 -3.97 -6.00 -5.25
CA ASP A 127 -3.58 -5.27 -6.46
C ASP A 127 -3.39 -3.78 -6.22
N GLY A 128 -4.14 -3.19 -5.28
CA GLY A 128 -4.05 -1.78 -4.97
C GLY A 128 -2.69 -1.33 -4.44
N CYS A 129 -1.94 -2.20 -3.75
CA CYS A 129 -0.58 -1.91 -3.33
C CYS A 129 0.48 -2.36 -4.35
N ARG A 130 0.08 -3.05 -5.43
CA ARG A 130 0.97 -3.61 -6.46
C ARG A 130 0.88 -2.90 -7.81
N VAL A 131 0.18 -1.77 -7.86
CA VAL A 131 0.06 -0.96 -9.07
C VAL A 131 1.43 -0.53 -9.61
N PRO A 132 1.57 -0.31 -10.92
CA PRO A 132 2.77 0.23 -11.53
C PRO A 132 3.23 1.52 -10.86
N LEU A 133 4.55 1.70 -10.72
CA LEU A 133 5.11 2.90 -10.11
C LEU A 133 5.11 4.07 -11.11
N PRO A 134 4.71 5.28 -10.67
CA PRO A 134 4.84 6.47 -11.49
C PRO A 134 6.30 6.92 -11.54
N TRP A 135 6.88 6.97 -12.73
CA TRP A 135 8.24 7.47 -12.96
C TRP A 135 8.31 8.98 -13.22
N THR A 136 7.18 9.57 -13.55
CA THR A 136 7.06 11.01 -13.80
C THR A 136 5.76 11.52 -13.16
N ALA A 137 5.72 12.83 -12.88
CA ALA A 137 4.49 13.50 -12.42
C ALA A 137 3.54 13.85 -13.59
N SER A 138 3.80 13.34 -14.80
CA SER A 138 2.97 13.63 -15.98
C SER A 138 1.75 12.72 -15.99
N ASP A 139 0.63 13.26 -16.47
CA ASP A 139 -0.60 12.49 -16.73
C ASP A 139 -0.48 11.61 -18.00
N GLU A 140 0.70 11.54 -18.62
CA GLU A 140 0.95 10.72 -19.81
C GLU A 140 1.07 9.24 -19.39
N PRO A 141 0.12 8.40 -19.73
CA PRO A 141 0.07 7.00 -19.31
C PRO A 141 1.30 6.19 -19.74
N ALA A 142 1.86 6.51 -20.91
CA ALA A 142 2.98 5.80 -21.47
C ALA A 142 4.31 6.00 -20.72
N LEU A 143 4.43 7.08 -19.94
CA LEU A 143 5.62 7.37 -19.14
C LEU A 143 5.47 6.93 -17.67
N ALA A 144 4.27 6.58 -17.25
CA ALA A 144 3.99 6.12 -15.91
C ALA A 144 4.25 4.62 -15.70
N ASP A 145 4.37 3.83 -16.76
CA ASP A 145 4.40 2.37 -16.67
C ASP A 145 5.55 1.74 -17.45
N PHE A 146 6.75 1.79 -16.91
CA PHE A 146 7.87 0.98 -17.43
C PHE A 146 7.91 -0.46 -16.88
N SER A 147 7.06 -0.80 -15.91
CA SER A 147 7.08 -2.11 -15.26
C SER A 147 6.08 -3.10 -15.86
N ARG A 148 5.17 -2.62 -16.69
CA ARG A 148 4.16 -3.46 -17.33
C ARG A 148 4.52 -3.75 -18.80
N PRO A 149 4.55 -5.02 -19.23
CA PRO A 149 4.52 -5.32 -20.67
C PRO A 149 3.29 -4.64 -21.26
N ALA A 150 3.46 -4.00 -22.41
CA ALA A 150 2.33 -3.42 -23.13
C ALA A 150 1.18 -4.42 -23.15
N PRO A 151 -0.05 -4.00 -22.77
CA PRO A 151 -1.18 -4.90 -22.85
C PRO A 151 -1.23 -5.47 -24.26
N ALA A 152 -1.42 -6.77 -24.37
CA ALA A 152 -1.67 -7.39 -25.67
C ALA A 152 -2.83 -6.61 -26.28
N ASP A 153 -2.63 -6.12 -27.50
CA ASP A 153 -3.68 -5.42 -28.24
C ASP A 153 -4.90 -6.33 -28.30
N ASP A 154 -5.91 -6.01 -27.50
CA ASP A 154 -7.18 -6.76 -27.45
C ASP A 154 -8.12 -6.37 -28.60
N GLY A 155 -7.66 -5.50 -29.51
CA GLY A 155 -8.42 -5.05 -30.67
C GLY A 155 -9.54 -4.07 -30.33
N THR A 156 -9.68 -3.62 -29.08
CA THR A 156 -10.77 -2.68 -28.69
C THR A 156 -10.41 -1.23 -28.92
N GLY A 157 -9.14 -0.93 -29.17
CA GLY A 157 -8.66 0.44 -29.38
C GLY A 157 -8.73 1.32 -28.13
N GLU A 158 -9.13 0.78 -26.98
CA GLU A 158 -9.12 1.49 -25.72
C GLU A 158 -7.73 1.39 -25.09
N ASN A 159 -7.02 2.50 -25.08
CA ASN A 159 -5.79 2.63 -24.31
C ASN A 159 -6.14 2.52 -22.83
N HIS A 160 -5.79 1.41 -22.22
CA HIS A 160 -5.92 1.23 -20.78
C HIS A 160 -4.92 2.15 -20.07
N VAL A 161 -5.42 3.28 -19.59
CA VAL A 161 -4.63 4.21 -18.77
C VAL A 161 -4.25 3.49 -17.49
N PRO A 162 -2.96 3.44 -17.11
CA PRO A 162 -2.56 2.90 -15.83
C PRO A 162 -3.27 3.65 -14.70
N LEU A 163 -3.95 2.93 -13.82
CA LEU A 163 -4.80 3.48 -12.76
C LEU A 163 -4.02 4.32 -11.72
N CYS A 164 -2.69 4.31 -11.76
CA CYS A 164 -1.86 4.97 -10.76
C CYS A 164 -1.55 6.45 -11.05
N ALA A 165 -1.78 6.96 -12.26
CA ALA A 165 -1.26 8.28 -12.62
C ALA A 165 -2.09 9.47 -12.08
N ALA A 166 -3.40 9.38 -12.10
CA ALA A 166 -4.26 10.55 -11.86
C ALA A 166 -4.52 10.90 -10.38
N GLY A 167 -4.25 10.00 -9.45
CA GLY A 167 -4.61 10.20 -8.04
C GLY A 167 -3.44 10.23 -7.05
N GLN A 168 -2.23 9.93 -7.50
CA GLN A 168 -1.09 9.76 -6.60
C GLN A 168 -0.38 11.07 -6.27
N PHE A 169 -0.28 11.96 -7.23
CA PHE A 169 0.25 13.30 -6.99
C PHE A 169 -0.91 14.27 -6.78
N GLY A 170 -1.20 14.58 -5.52
CA GLY A 170 -2.15 15.64 -5.21
C GLY A 170 -1.75 16.89 -5.98
N THR A 171 -2.69 17.50 -6.71
CA THR A 171 -2.49 18.82 -7.28
C THR A 171 -2.23 19.77 -6.11
N GLY A 172 -0.95 20.01 -5.83
CA GLY A 172 -0.53 21.06 -4.93
C GLY A 172 -0.92 22.39 -5.56
N ALA A 173 -2.02 22.97 -5.07
CA ALA A 173 -2.29 24.39 -5.22
C ALA A 173 -1.71 25.10 -4.00
#